data_c30be88bc873caf6de53223262215805
#
_entry.id   c30be88bc873caf6de53223262215805
#
_cell.length_a   1.000
_cell.length_b   1.000
_cell.length_c   1.000
_cell.angle_alpha   90.00
_cell.angle_beta   90.00
_cell.angle_gamma   90.00
#
_symmetry.space_group_name_H-M   'P 1'
#
loop_
_entity.id
_entity.type
_entity.pdbx_description
1 polymer ?
#
loop_
_entity_poly.entity_id
_entity_poly.type
_entity_poly.pdbx_seq_one_letter_code
_entity_poly.pdbx_strand_id
1 'polypeptide(L)'
;VTGAARHVDDGGNSSGDAGLADGLERLWTPHRMTYISGEDRPEGGYDKPAGCPFCLAPGLPAEQSLVVARGRHVFAVLNLYPYNPGHLLVCPYRHVADYTDLDAGETGELAVFTQTAMRVIRKVSNAHGFNLGMNQGGVAGAGIAAHLHQHVVPRWGGDANFMPVIGRTKVLPQLLTDTRDLFAEAWPA
;
A
#
# COMPACT_ATOMS: atom_id res chain seq x y z
N VAL A 1 -18.96 -66.00 7.17
CA VAL A 1 -19.97 -65.02 6.72
C VAL A 1 -19.20 -63.78 6.25
N THR A 2 -19.09 -63.67 4.93
CA THR A 2 -18.37 -62.66 4.18
C THR A 2 -19.19 -61.37 4.10
N GLY A 3 -18.65 -60.27 4.56
CA GLY A 3 -19.20 -58.94 4.36
C GLY A 3 -18.28 -58.09 3.49
N ALA A 4 -18.68 -57.85 2.25
CA ALA A 4 -17.96 -57.06 1.28
C ALA A 4 -18.10 -55.54 1.65
N ALA A 5 -16.98 -54.90 1.85
CA ALA A 5 -16.91 -53.43 1.97
C ALA A 5 -16.98 -52.81 0.57
N ARG A 6 -17.93 -51.91 0.36
CA ARG A 6 -18.04 -51.09 -0.88
C ARG A 6 -16.98 -50.00 -0.88
N HIS A 7 -16.18 -50.03 -1.92
CA HIS A 7 -15.28 -48.97 -2.29
C HIS A 7 -16.12 -47.75 -2.75
N VAL A 8 -15.98 -46.63 -2.08
CA VAL A 8 -16.52 -45.32 -2.53
C VAL A 8 -15.37 -44.66 -3.29
N ASP A 9 -15.52 -44.54 -4.60
CA ASP A 9 -14.63 -43.74 -5.44
C ASP A 9 -14.86 -42.26 -5.08
N ASP A 10 -13.93 -41.70 -4.33
CA ASP A 10 -13.80 -40.22 -4.19
C ASP A 10 -13.22 -39.69 -5.51
N GLY A 11 -14.10 -39.13 -6.32
CA GLY A 11 -13.74 -38.35 -7.50
C GLY A 11 -12.79 -37.22 -7.14
N GLY A 12 -11.51 -37.45 -7.36
CA GLY A 12 -10.47 -36.44 -7.19
C GLY A 12 -10.71 -35.25 -8.11
N ASN A 13 -11.14 -34.15 -7.52
CA ASN A 13 -11.11 -32.85 -8.16
C ASN A 13 -9.65 -32.35 -8.13
N SER A 14 -8.88 -32.72 -9.12
CA SER A 14 -7.53 -32.19 -9.38
C SER A 14 -7.64 -30.78 -9.98
N SER A 15 -8.06 -29.81 -9.19
CA SER A 15 -7.83 -28.39 -9.51
C SER A 15 -6.35 -28.10 -9.32
N GLY A 16 -5.68 -27.93 -10.43
CA GLY A 16 -4.27 -27.79 -10.65
C GLY A 16 -3.48 -27.01 -9.60
N ASP A 17 -2.66 -27.73 -8.90
CA ASP A 17 -1.58 -27.21 -8.06
C ASP A 17 -0.32 -27.03 -8.92
N ALA A 18 -0.46 -26.21 -9.97
CA ALA A 18 0.65 -25.81 -10.82
C ALA A 18 1.33 -24.59 -10.22
N GLY A 19 2.21 -24.77 -9.23
CA GLY A 19 2.95 -23.63 -8.70
C GLY A 19 3.75 -23.85 -7.42
N LEU A 20 3.82 -25.07 -6.89
CA LEU A 20 4.48 -25.32 -5.60
C LEU A 20 5.90 -25.88 -5.70
N ALA A 21 6.57 -25.75 -6.85
CA ALA A 21 7.95 -26.24 -7.03
C ALA A 21 9.02 -25.30 -6.44
N ASP A 22 8.65 -24.11 -5.94
CA ASP A 22 9.59 -23.10 -5.41
C ASP A 22 9.77 -23.13 -3.88
N GLY A 23 9.08 -24.02 -3.17
CA GLY A 23 9.18 -24.13 -1.72
C GLY A 23 8.64 -22.92 -0.93
N LEU A 24 7.94 -22.00 -1.58
CA LEU A 24 7.39 -20.81 -0.92
C LEU A 24 5.97 -21.07 -0.42
N GLU A 25 5.74 -20.75 0.85
CA GLU A 25 4.38 -20.64 1.39
C GLU A 25 3.69 -19.38 0.87
N ARG A 26 2.47 -19.53 0.31
CA ARG A 26 1.71 -18.41 -0.22
C ARG A 26 0.66 -17.95 0.77
N LEU A 27 0.82 -16.71 1.26
CA LEU A 27 -0.17 -16.08 2.12
C LEU A 27 -1.28 -15.48 1.26
N TRP A 28 -2.47 -16.06 1.32
CA TRP A 28 -3.66 -15.54 0.65
C TRP A 28 -4.20 -14.31 1.39
N THR A 29 -4.35 -13.20 0.66
CA THR A 29 -4.90 -11.94 1.19
C THR A 29 -6.19 -11.56 0.47
N PRO A 30 -7.31 -12.27 0.72
CA PRO A 30 -8.56 -12.08 -0.02
C PRO A 30 -9.14 -10.66 0.09
N HIS A 31 -8.83 -9.92 1.16
CA HIS A 31 -9.21 -8.51 1.31
C HIS A 31 -8.56 -7.56 0.30
N ARG A 32 -7.48 -7.97 -0.39
CA ARG A 32 -6.90 -7.22 -1.51
C ARG A 32 -7.66 -7.46 -2.82
N MET A 33 -8.46 -8.51 -2.90
CA MET A 33 -9.20 -8.84 -4.13
C MET A 33 -10.24 -7.78 -4.46
N THR A 34 -10.98 -7.27 -3.48
CA THR A 34 -11.95 -6.17 -3.67
C THR A 34 -11.28 -4.94 -4.26
N TYR A 35 -10.06 -4.62 -3.78
CA TYR A 35 -9.27 -3.51 -4.30
C TYR A 35 -8.67 -3.82 -5.70
N ILE A 36 -8.24 -5.05 -5.94
CA ILE A 36 -7.66 -5.50 -7.22
C ILE A 36 -8.76 -5.64 -8.28
N SER A 37 -9.96 -6.13 -7.91
CA SER A 37 -11.12 -6.27 -8.80
C SER A 37 -11.69 -4.94 -9.28
N GLY A 38 -11.36 -3.84 -8.57
CA GLY A 38 -11.73 -2.49 -9.01
C GLY A 38 -13.20 -2.13 -8.78
N GLU A 39 -13.89 -2.82 -7.86
CA GLU A 39 -15.30 -2.58 -7.55
C GLU A 39 -15.60 -1.14 -7.11
N ASP A 40 -14.60 -0.45 -6.51
CA ASP A 40 -14.69 0.96 -6.07
C ASP A 40 -13.95 1.95 -6.99
N ARG A 41 -13.62 1.57 -8.24
CA ARG A 41 -12.93 2.48 -9.16
C ARG A 41 -13.91 3.43 -9.84
N PRO A 42 -13.56 4.74 -9.95
CA PRO A 42 -14.38 5.67 -10.72
C PRO A 42 -14.45 5.25 -12.20
N GLU A 43 -15.57 5.57 -12.85
CA GLU A 43 -15.71 5.38 -14.30
C GLU A 43 -14.57 6.08 -15.05
N GLY A 44 -13.82 5.30 -15.86
CA GLY A 44 -12.63 5.79 -16.57
C GLY A 44 -11.30 5.54 -15.84
N GLY A 45 -11.30 4.94 -14.63
CA GLY A 45 -10.09 4.56 -13.92
C GLY A 45 -9.23 5.74 -13.44
N TYR A 46 -8.00 5.44 -13.02
CA TYR A 46 -7.03 6.43 -12.56
C TYR A 46 -5.98 6.81 -13.62
N ASP A 47 -6.24 6.46 -14.89
CA ASP A 47 -5.27 6.60 -15.97
C ASP A 47 -5.09 8.06 -16.44
N LYS A 48 -6.00 8.95 -16.03
CA LYS A 48 -5.95 10.38 -16.36
C LYS A 48 -5.80 11.21 -15.08
N PRO A 49 -5.06 12.35 -15.15
CA PRO A 49 -4.86 13.22 -13.99
C PRO A 49 -6.16 13.66 -13.29
N ALA A 50 -7.21 13.93 -14.05
CA ALA A 50 -8.50 14.39 -13.52
C ALA A 50 -9.21 13.40 -12.60
N GLY A 51 -8.95 12.09 -12.73
CA GLY A 51 -9.51 11.04 -11.88
C GLY A 51 -8.50 10.48 -10.85
N CYS A 52 -7.24 10.85 -10.96
CA CYS A 52 -6.17 10.29 -10.14
C CYS A 52 -6.16 10.92 -8.74
N PRO A 53 -6.31 10.14 -7.66
CA PRO A 53 -6.32 10.68 -6.31
C PRO A 53 -5.00 11.36 -5.92
N PHE A 54 -3.87 10.92 -6.47
CA PHE A 54 -2.57 11.57 -6.21
C PHE A 54 -2.42 12.90 -6.93
N CYS A 55 -3.07 13.09 -8.08
CA CYS A 55 -3.12 14.40 -8.73
C CYS A 55 -4.06 15.37 -8.00
N LEU A 56 -5.13 14.86 -7.39
CA LEU A 56 -6.13 15.68 -6.71
C LEU A 56 -5.72 16.05 -5.28
N ALA A 57 -5.08 15.13 -4.54
CA ALA A 57 -4.76 15.30 -3.13
C ALA A 57 -4.02 16.61 -2.79
N PRO A 58 -3.02 17.07 -3.55
CA PRO A 58 -2.32 18.31 -3.23
C PRO A 58 -3.19 19.58 -3.33
N GLY A 59 -4.28 19.53 -4.12
CA GLY A 59 -5.22 20.65 -4.30
C GLY A 59 -6.37 20.70 -3.29
N LEU A 60 -6.53 19.64 -2.48
CA LEU A 60 -7.60 19.58 -1.48
C LEU A 60 -7.29 20.43 -0.25
N PRO A 61 -8.33 20.97 0.43
CA PRO A 61 -8.18 21.57 1.75
C PRO A 61 -7.51 20.63 2.75
N ALA A 62 -6.81 21.20 3.75
CA ALA A 62 -6.06 20.42 4.74
C ALA A 62 -6.93 19.39 5.48
N GLU A 63 -8.18 19.72 5.76
CA GLU A 63 -9.15 18.85 6.46
C GLU A 63 -9.61 17.66 5.61
N GLN A 64 -9.50 17.77 4.30
CA GLN A 64 -9.88 16.72 3.34
C GLN A 64 -8.68 16.00 2.75
N SER A 65 -7.49 16.55 2.96
CA SER A 65 -6.25 16.04 2.42
C SER A 65 -5.50 15.21 3.47
N LEU A 66 -5.02 14.06 3.08
CA LEU A 66 -4.07 13.27 3.88
C LEU A 66 -2.60 13.64 3.58
N VAL A 67 -2.37 14.75 2.88
CA VAL A 67 -1.03 15.26 2.57
C VAL A 67 -0.37 15.76 3.85
N VAL A 68 0.80 15.21 4.13
CA VAL A 68 1.64 15.51 5.30
C VAL A 68 2.62 16.65 5.00
N ALA A 69 3.26 16.58 3.84
CA ALA A 69 4.28 17.56 3.45
C ALA A 69 4.32 17.77 1.93
N ARG A 70 4.74 18.97 1.52
CA ARG A 70 4.86 19.37 0.13
C ARG A 70 6.28 19.82 -0.16
N GLY A 71 6.90 19.22 -1.15
CA GLY A 71 8.17 19.62 -1.72
C GLY A 71 7.97 20.41 -3.02
N ARG A 72 9.05 20.57 -3.76
CA ARG A 72 9.05 21.22 -5.07
C ARG A 72 8.56 20.29 -6.19
N HIS A 73 8.96 19.03 -6.15
CA HIS A 73 8.70 18.03 -7.18
C HIS A 73 7.83 16.89 -6.68
N VAL A 74 7.85 16.62 -5.37
CA VAL A 74 7.11 15.53 -4.74
C VAL A 74 6.34 16.00 -3.51
N PHE A 75 5.42 15.18 -3.04
CA PHE A 75 4.72 15.37 -1.77
C PHE A 75 4.62 14.05 -1.02
N ALA A 76 4.43 14.13 0.30
CA ALA A 76 4.16 12.99 1.16
C ALA A 76 2.69 12.98 1.57
N VAL A 77 2.04 11.83 1.45
CA VAL A 77 0.62 11.65 1.78
C VAL A 77 0.42 10.34 2.54
N LEU A 78 -0.48 10.31 3.53
CA LEU A 78 -0.88 9.05 4.17
C LEU A 78 -1.67 8.19 3.20
N ASN A 79 -1.37 6.89 3.22
CA ASN A 79 -2.16 5.94 2.46
C ASN A 79 -3.55 5.80 3.09
N LEU A 80 -4.61 6.00 2.29
CA LEU A 80 -6.00 5.82 2.73
C LEU A 80 -6.29 4.37 3.16
N TYR A 81 -5.58 3.39 2.55
CA TYR A 81 -5.67 1.97 2.87
C TYR A 81 -4.32 1.46 3.41
N PRO A 82 -3.96 1.83 4.66
CA PRO A 82 -2.61 1.62 5.16
C PRO A 82 -2.30 0.14 5.42
N TYR A 83 -1.09 -0.29 5.08
CA TYR A 83 -0.60 -1.62 5.43
C TYR A 83 -0.26 -1.74 6.91
N ASN A 84 0.21 -0.64 7.50
CA ASN A 84 0.42 -0.45 8.94
C ASN A 84 0.08 0.99 9.32
N PRO A 85 -0.22 1.29 10.60
CA PRO A 85 -0.43 2.66 11.06
C PRO A 85 0.72 3.57 10.62
N GLY A 86 0.41 4.76 10.13
CA GLY A 86 1.43 5.70 9.64
C GLY A 86 2.08 5.34 8.30
N HIS A 87 1.47 4.48 7.49
CA HIS A 87 1.92 4.18 6.14
C HIS A 87 1.86 5.43 5.26
N LEU A 88 3.01 5.99 4.92
CA LEU A 88 3.16 7.11 4.00
C LEU A 88 3.45 6.64 2.57
N LEU A 89 3.02 7.47 1.64
CA LEU A 89 3.41 7.43 0.24
C LEU A 89 4.17 8.70 -0.11
N VAL A 90 5.22 8.60 -0.91
CA VAL A 90 5.91 9.73 -1.54
C VAL A 90 5.60 9.69 -3.02
N CYS A 91 4.98 10.75 -3.53
CA CYS A 91 4.45 10.82 -4.89
C CYS A 91 5.01 12.04 -5.62
N PRO A 92 5.40 11.97 -6.90
CA PRO A 92 5.66 13.14 -7.72
C PRO A 92 4.36 13.91 -7.97
N TYR A 93 4.44 15.23 -8.19
CA TYR A 93 3.26 15.99 -8.63
C TYR A 93 2.88 15.66 -10.07
N ARG A 94 3.86 15.31 -10.88
CA ARG A 94 3.65 14.93 -12.28
C ARG A 94 2.98 13.55 -12.35
N HIS A 95 1.94 13.43 -13.16
CA HIS A 95 1.27 12.16 -13.41
C HIS A 95 2.16 11.27 -14.29
N VAL A 96 2.97 10.46 -13.69
CA VAL A 96 3.94 9.57 -14.33
C VAL A 96 3.84 8.18 -13.72
N ALA A 97 3.85 7.14 -14.56
CA ALA A 97 3.66 5.76 -14.14
C ALA A 97 4.99 5.05 -13.82
N ASP A 98 6.02 5.34 -14.62
CA ASP A 98 7.29 4.61 -14.58
C ASP A 98 8.37 5.40 -13.85
N TYR A 99 9.10 4.71 -12.98
CA TYR A 99 10.21 5.28 -12.23
C TYR A 99 11.33 5.79 -13.14
N THR A 100 11.52 5.15 -14.29
CA THR A 100 12.55 5.54 -15.26
C THR A 100 12.25 6.85 -15.99
N ASP A 101 10.98 7.31 -15.92
CA ASP A 101 10.53 8.58 -16.51
C ASP A 101 10.68 9.79 -15.55
N LEU A 102 11.12 9.57 -14.31
CA LEU A 102 11.42 10.67 -13.38
C LEU A 102 12.65 11.44 -13.84
N ASP A 103 12.59 12.75 -13.70
CA ASP A 103 13.78 13.59 -13.87
C ASP A 103 14.71 13.55 -12.62
N ALA A 104 15.88 14.14 -12.74
CA ALA A 104 16.86 14.15 -11.66
C ALA A 104 16.36 14.90 -10.40
N GLY A 105 15.56 15.95 -10.57
CA GLY A 105 14.98 16.71 -9.47
C GLY A 105 13.94 15.88 -8.71
N GLU A 106 13.04 15.24 -9.44
CA GLU A 106 12.02 14.34 -8.88
C GLU A 106 12.67 13.16 -8.15
N THR A 107 13.64 12.51 -8.79
CA THR A 107 14.36 11.36 -8.19
C THR A 107 15.10 11.76 -6.92
N GLY A 108 15.82 12.88 -6.95
CA GLY A 108 16.57 13.39 -5.80
C GLY A 108 15.66 13.75 -4.65
N GLU A 109 14.57 14.48 -4.90
CA GLU A 109 13.64 14.90 -3.86
C GLU A 109 12.83 13.73 -3.30
N LEU A 110 12.46 12.74 -4.12
CA LEU A 110 11.80 11.52 -3.69
C LEU A 110 12.67 10.76 -2.67
N ALA A 111 13.98 10.66 -2.91
CA ALA A 111 14.90 10.04 -1.98
C ALA A 111 14.99 10.81 -0.66
N VAL A 112 15.09 12.15 -0.71
CA VAL A 112 15.13 13.02 0.48
C VAL A 112 13.84 12.95 1.28
N PHE A 113 12.68 12.98 0.61
CA PHE A 113 11.37 12.86 1.26
C PHE A 113 11.18 11.50 1.92
N THR A 114 11.64 10.42 1.27
CA THR A 114 11.61 9.07 1.85
C THR A 114 12.43 9.01 3.15
N GLN A 115 13.65 9.55 3.15
CA GLN A 115 14.48 9.61 4.36
C GLN A 115 13.83 10.45 5.46
N THR A 116 13.24 11.58 5.09
CA THR A 116 12.55 12.49 6.03
C THR A 116 11.33 11.81 6.63
N ALA A 117 10.50 11.13 5.80
CA ALA A 117 9.37 10.34 6.25
C ALA A 117 9.78 9.30 7.30
N MET A 118 10.87 8.56 7.05
CA MET A 118 11.39 7.59 8.01
C MET A 118 11.81 8.23 9.35
N ARG A 119 12.45 9.41 9.32
CA ARG A 119 12.85 10.14 10.53
C ARG A 119 11.64 10.62 11.32
N VAL A 120 10.66 11.21 10.64
CA VAL A 120 9.40 11.70 11.24
C VAL A 120 8.64 10.55 11.87
N ILE A 121 8.43 9.46 11.15
CA ILE A 121 7.72 8.28 11.66
C ILE A 121 8.43 7.70 12.87
N ARG A 122 9.77 7.57 12.86
CA ARG A 122 10.51 7.11 14.06
C ARG A 122 10.31 8.04 15.25
N LYS A 123 10.39 9.35 15.04
CA LYS A 123 10.25 10.36 16.10
C LYS A 123 8.87 10.31 16.74
N VAL A 124 7.81 10.14 15.93
CA VAL A 124 6.42 10.22 16.40
C VAL A 124 5.91 8.88 16.93
N SER A 125 6.27 7.75 16.30
CA SER A 125 5.65 6.46 16.57
C SER A 125 6.62 5.38 17.06
N ASN A 126 7.89 5.73 17.24
CA ASN A 126 8.94 4.78 17.66
C ASN A 126 8.99 3.51 16.79
N ALA A 127 8.90 3.67 15.47
CA ALA A 127 8.98 2.54 14.54
C ALA A 127 10.35 1.86 14.60
N HIS A 128 10.36 0.52 14.66
CA HIS A 128 11.57 -0.28 14.77
C HIS A 128 12.25 -0.51 13.41
N GLY A 129 11.46 -0.52 12.34
CA GLY A 129 11.93 -0.78 10.98
C GLY A 129 10.98 -0.22 9.93
N PHE A 130 11.33 -0.43 8.65
CA PHE A 130 10.52 -0.01 7.51
C PHE A 130 10.58 -1.01 6.36
N ASN A 131 9.47 -1.15 5.64
CA ASN A 131 9.49 -1.69 4.29
C ASN A 131 9.33 -0.51 3.31
N LEU A 132 10.24 -0.42 2.36
CA LEU A 132 10.25 0.60 1.30
C LEU A 132 10.11 -0.09 -0.05
N GLY A 133 9.36 0.50 -0.96
CA GLY A 133 9.22 -0.05 -2.31
C GLY A 133 8.19 0.66 -3.15
N MET A 134 8.16 0.33 -4.43
CA MET A 134 7.18 0.78 -5.42
C MET A 134 6.60 -0.43 -6.14
N ASN A 135 5.30 -0.40 -6.39
CA ASN A 135 4.65 -1.36 -7.26
C ASN A 135 4.48 -0.70 -8.62
N GLN A 136 5.20 -1.16 -9.64
CA GLN A 136 5.10 -0.61 -10.98
C GLN A 136 4.33 -1.56 -11.91
N GLY A 137 3.26 -1.04 -12.49
CA GLY A 137 2.36 -1.81 -13.33
C GLY A 137 1.36 -2.69 -12.56
N GLY A 138 0.29 -3.06 -13.21
CA GLY A 138 -0.80 -3.85 -12.61
C GLY A 138 -0.34 -5.23 -12.12
N VAL A 139 0.57 -5.88 -12.86
CA VAL A 139 1.10 -7.21 -12.48
C VAL A 139 1.94 -7.18 -11.20
N ALA A 140 2.51 -6.02 -10.84
CA ALA A 140 3.22 -5.83 -9.59
C ALA A 140 2.30 -5.47 -8.42
N GLY A 141 0.98 -5.41 -8.63
CA GLY A 141 0.00 -5.11 -7.60
C GLY A 141 -0.18 -3.62 -7.31
N ALA A 142 0.16 -2.74 -8.27
CA ALA A 142 -0.13 -1.32 -8.18
C ALA A 142 -1.65 -1.09 -8.27
N GLY A 143 -2.24 -0.51 -7.22
CA GLY A 143 -3.67 -0.14 -7.24
C GLY A 143 -3.94 1.07 -8.12
N ILE A 144 -2.99 2.00 -8.20
CA ILE A 144 -2.98 3.15 -9.09
C ILE A 144 -1.70 3.04 -9.94
N ALA A 145 -1.79 2.23 -11.01
CA ALA A 145 -0.63 1.91 -11.84
C ALA A 145 -0.13 3.11 -12.66
N ALA A 146 -1.01 4.08 -12.96
CA ALA A 146 -0.71 5.23 -13.80
C ALA A 146 -0.02 6.38 -13.05
N HIS A 147 0.12 6.31 -11.74
CA HIS A 147 0.79 7.35 -10.96
C HIS A 147 1.77 6.72 -9.95
N LEU A 148 3.04 7.00 -10.16
CA LEU A 148 4.12 6.48 -9.34
C LEU A 148 3.97 6.92 -7.88
N HIS A 149 4.14 5.98 -6.96
CA HIS A 149 4.12 6.24 -5.53
C HIS A 149 5.04 5.29 -4.80
N GLN A 150 5.92 5.85 -3.97
CA GLN A 150 6.80 5.07 -3.12
C GLN A 150 6.18 4.84 -1.76
N HIS A 151 6.04 3.59 -1.38
CA HIS A 151 5.59 3.18 -0.07
C HIS A 151 6.68 3.36 0.99
N VAL A 152 6.30 3.92 2.14
CA VAL A 152 7.09 3.98 3.37
C VAL A 152 6.24 3.37 4.48
N VAL A 153 6.45 2.09 4.74
CA VAL A 153 5.63 1.31 5.69
C VAL A 153 6.40 1.09 6.98
N PRO A 154 6.00 1.71 8.10
CA PRO A 154 6.64 1.46 9.38
C PRO A 154 6.34 0.06 9.90
N ARG A 155 7.30 -0.49 10.66
CA ARG A 155 7.23 -1.82 11.23
C ARG A 155 7.62 -1.80 12.71
N TRP A 156 6.91 -2.60 13.50
CA TRP A 156 7.22 -2.83 14.91
C TRP A 156 7.37 -4.32 15.17
N GLY A 157 8.16 -4.68 16.19
CA GLY A 157 8.19 -6.06 16.66
C GLY A 157 6.78 -6.48 17.12
N GLY A 158 6.26 -7.57 16.58
CA GLY A 158 4.90 -8.04 16.89
C GLY A 158 3.76 -7.30 16.22
N ASP A 159 4.01 -6.50 15.18
CA ASP A 159 2.97 -5.75 14.45
C ASP A 159 2.02 -6.65 13.62
N ALA A 160 2.41 -7.89 13.38
CA ALA A 160 1.55 -8.90 12.79
C ALA A 160 0.90 -9.74 13.90
N ASN A 161 -0.43 -9.83 13.89
CA ASN A 161 -1.20 -10.67 14.82
C ASN A 161 -2.21 -11.53 14.04
N PHE A 162 -3.03 -12.30 14.74
CA PHE A 162 -3.99 -13.22 14.14
C PHE A 162 -5.25 -12.52 13.57
N MET A 163 -5.52 -11.25 13.92
CA MET A 163 -6.73 -10.54 13.52
C MET A 163 -6.93 -10.44 12.00
N PRO A 164 -5.89 -10.15 11.17
CA PRO A 164 -6.04 -10.17 9.72
C PRO A 164 -6.41 -11.55 9.16
N VAL A 165 -5.94 -12.62 9.81
CA VAL A 165 -6.18 -14.00 9.38
C VAL A 165 -7.59 -14.47 9.77
N ILE A 166 -7.97 -14.28 11.04
CA ILE A 166 -9.24 -14.78 11.58
C ILE A 166 -10.39 -13.78 11.33
N GLY A 167 -10.15 -12.50 11.61
CA GLY A 167 -11.17 -11.45 11.56
C GLY A 167 -11.26 -10.71 10.24
N ARG A 168 -10.32 -10.93 9.32
CA ARG A 168 -10.15 -10.13 8.09
C ARG A 168 -10.15 -8.61 8.38
N THR A 169 -9.71 -8.26 9.60
CA THR A 169 -9.76 -6.90 10.14
C THR A 169 -8.38 -6.48 10.57
N LYS A 170 -8.00 -5.27 10.18
CA LYS A 170 -6.78 -4.62 10.64
C LYS A 170 -7.15 -3.53 11.63
N VAL A 171 -6.56 -3.61 12.82
CA VAL A 171 -6.77 -2.58 13.85
C VAL A 171 -5.88 -1.38 13.53
N LEU A 172 -6.49 -0.22 13.32
CA LEU A 172 -5.80 1.07 13.22
C LEU A 172 -6.05 1.83 14.52
N PRO A 173 -5.03 2.06 15.35
CA PRO A 173 -5.20 2.63 16.69
C PRO A 173 -5.50 4.14 16.68
N GLN A 174 -5.34 4.81 15.55
CA GLN A 174 -5.49 6.25 15.38
C GLN A 174 -6.26 6.59 14.10
N LEU A 175 -6.99 7.71 14.11
CA LEU A 175 -7.59 8.27 12.90
C LEU A 175 -6.49 8.74 11.93
N LEU A 176 -6.75 8.63 10.64
CA LEU A 176 -5.78 9.06 9.61
C LEU A 176 -5.54 10.57 9.69
N THR A 177 -6.55 11.37 10.00
CA THR A 177 -6.44 12.82 10.20
C THR A 177 -5.49 13.16 11.33
N ASP A 178 -5.64 12.50 12.49
CA ASP A 178 -4.77 12.74 13.66
C ASP A 178 -3.32 12.34 13.36
N THR A 179 -3.15 11.21 12.67
CA THR A 179 -1.83 10.75 12.23
C THR A 179 -1.20 11.73 11.24
N ARG A 180 -2.00 12.29 10.30
CA ARG A 180 -1.55 13.29 9.35
C ARG A 180 -1.05 14.54 10.07
N ASP A 181 -1.81 15.04 11.05
CA ASP A 181 -1.47 16.25 11.80
C ASP A 181 -0.18 16.05 12.59
N LEU A 182 -0.04 14.95 13.31
CA LEU A 182 1.17 14.61 14.05
C LEU A 182 2.42 14.54 13.14
N PHE A 183 2.27 13.97 11.95
CA PHE A 183 3.39 13.87 11.01
C PHE A 183 3.71 15.23 10.37
N ALA A 184 2.69 16.03 10.03
CA ALA A 184 2.88 17.35 9.47
C ALA A 184 3.57 18.29 10.46
N GLU A 185 3.18 18.29 11.74
CA GLU A 185 3.84 19.05 12.79
C GLU A 185 5.30 18.62 13.02
N ALA A 186 5.57 17.34 12.91
CA ALA A 186 6.92 16.81 13.10
C ALA A 186 7.82 16.93 11.86
N TRP A 187 7.24 17.29 10.70
CA TRP A 187 8.00 17.43 9.46
C TRP A 187 8.89 18.67 9.52
N PRO A 188 10.17 18.56 9.13
CA PRO A 188 11.05 19.75 9.12
C PRO A 188 10.59 20.77 8.08
N ALA A 189 10.75 22.05 8.43
CA ALA A 189 10.44 23.19 7.56
C ALA A 189 11.38 23.22 6.33
#